data_8657953e280104624a09d509d3107b2e
#
_entry.id   8657953e280104624a09d509d3107b2e
#
_cell.length_a   1.000
_cell.length_b   1.000
_cell.length_c   1.000
_cell.angle_alpha   90.00
_cell.angle_beta   90.00
_cell.angle_gamma   90.00
#
_symmetry.space_group_name_H-M   'P 1'
#
loop_
_entity.id
_entity.type
_entity.pdbx_description
1 polymer ?
#
loop_
_entity_poly.entity_id
_entity_poly.type
_entity_poly.pdbx_seq_one_letter_code
_entity_poly.pdbx_strand_id
1 'polypeptide(L)'
;MIQNRKDDHINYALEQEKSENSFDDMELIHQSIPKYNLDEIDISTSFANNYFEVPFFINAMTGGSERAKSINQKLAKIADKCGLLFVTGSYSAALKNPDDNSYKIIKEENEHIKLATNIGIDKNYTAGQKAIEDLKPLFLQIHVNLMQELLMPEGSRNFNEWENNLKEFVKNIKNTPLVLKEVGFGMTSDTIKKGIELGIKTFDISGRGGTSFAYIENRRNGNRFTYLNDWGQTTLASLLDIQEFSEKVEIIASGGVRNPLDIIKALILGAKGVGISGTMLEIVENYSIEEAIEIVNSWKMECKMIMCALNAKKISELKNVKYVLYGKTKEFLENIRNKN
;
A
#
# COMPACT_ATOMS: atom_id res chain seq x y z
N MET A 1 -21.76 10.18 22.79
CA MET A 1 -21.47 10.24 21.34
C MET A 1 -20.75 8.96 20.98
N ILE A 2 -21.28 8.16 20.06
CA ILE A 2 -20.55 6.99 19.53
C ILE A 2 -19.42 7.57 18.69
N GLN A 3 -18.21 7.51 19.22
CA GLN A 3 -17.01 7.95 18.52
C GLN A 3 -16.89 7.10 17.26
N ASN A 4 -16.77 7.73 16.09
CA ASN A 4 -16.72 6.99 14.84
C ASN A 4 -15.38 6.28 14.75
N ARG A 5 -15.36 4.93 14.68
CA ARG A 5 -14.15 4.11 14.55
C ARG A 5 -13.19 4.61 13.47
N LYS A 6 -13.71 5.15 12.38
CA LYS A 6 -12.91 5.67 11.27
C LYS A 6 -12.12 6.92 11.64
N ASP A 7 -12.71 7.78 12.46
CA ASP A 7 -12.03 8.97 12.96
C ASP A 7 -10.97 8.61 14.00
N ASP A 8 -11.22 7.58 14.84
CA ASP A 8 -10.19 7.04 15.75
C ASP A 8 -8.99 6.50 14.98
N HIS A 9 -9.21 5.78 13.87
CA HIS A 9 -8.12 5.28 13.02
C HIS A 9 -7.28 6.43 12.46
N ILE A 10 -7.89 7.53 12.02
CA ILE A 10 -7.18 8.72 11.52
C ILE A 10 -6.40 9.38 12.65
N ASN A 11 -7.03 9.62 13.82
CA ASN A 11 -6.39 10.28 14.95
C ASN A 11 -5.16 9.50 15.43
N TYR A 12 -5.32 8.21 15.73
CA TYR A 12 -4.22 7.39 16.24
C TYR A 12 -3.14 7.13 15.20
N ALA A 13 -3.47 7.13 13.91
CA ALA A 13 -2.45 7.06 12.85
C ALA A 13 -1.56 8.32 12.83
N LEU A 14 -2.14 9.50 13.10
CA LEU A 14 -1.40 10.77 13.17
C LEU A 14 -0.63 10.95 14.50
N GLU A 15 -1.17 10.39 15.60
CA GLU A 15 -0.53 10.43 16.93
C GLU A 15 0.63 9.42 17.07
N GLN A 16 0.69 8.42 16.19
CA GLN A 16 1.67 7.36 16.30
C GLN A 16 3.08 7.90 16.13
N GLU A 17 3.95 7.67 17.13
CA GLU A 17 5.38 7.94 17.00
C GLU A 17 5.99 7.07 15.89
N LYS A 18 6.85 7.68 15.08
CA LYS A 18 7.53 6.95 13.99
C LYS A 18 8.55 6.00 14.59
N SER A 19 8.34 4.70 14.38
CA SER A 19 9.28 3.65 14.76
C SER A 19 10.50 3.61 13.82
N GLU A 20 11.53 2.82 14.20
CA GLU A 20 12.62 2.46 13.29
C GLU A 20 12.05 1.95 11.95
N ASN A 21 12.61 2.43 10.85
CA ASN A 21 12.13 2.08 9.53
C ASN A 21 13.14 1.19 8.82
N SER A 22 12.69 0.03 8.35
CA SER A 22 13.57 -0.94 7.71
C SER A 22 14.27 -0.44 6.44
N PHE A 23 13.71 0.58 5.77
CA PHE A 23 14.37 1.21 4.63
C PHE A 23 15.73 1.82 5.00
N ASP A 24 15.96 2.17 6.27
CA ASP A 24 17.23 2.70 6.75
C ASP A 24 18.33 1.61 6.82
N ASP A 25 17.94 0.34 6.87
CA ASP A 25 18.85 -0.80 6.82
C ASP A 25 19.41 -1.11 5.41
N MET A 26 19.03 -0.38 4.38
CA MET A 26 19.48 -0.59 3.00
C MET A 26 20.22 0.62 2.46
N GLU A 27 21.47 0.43 2.05
CA GLU A 27 22.29 1.44 1.39
C GLU A 27 22.50 1.12 -0.08
N LEU A 28 22.27 2.08 -0.96
CA LEU A 28 22.43 1.92 -2.41
C LEU A 28 23.86 2.29 -2.85
N ILE A 29 24.43 1.50 -3.76
CA ILE A 29 25.77 1.76 -4.29
C ILE A 29 25.66 2.74 -5.46
N HIS A 30 26.03 3.95 -5.22
CA HIS A 30 26.02 5.07 -6.17
C HIS A 30 27.07 4.93 -7.29
N GLN A 31 26.78 5.53 -8.44
CA GLN A 31 27.66 5.57 -9.59
C GLN A 31 28.14 7.03 -9.85
N SER A 32 29.46 7.26 -9.76
CA SER A 32 30.05 8.60 -9.91
C SER A 32 30.10 9.09 -11.37
N ILE A 33 30.04 8.16 -12.34
CA ILE A 33 30.04 8.49 -13.77
C ILE A 33 28.68 8.11 -14.33
N PRO A 34 27.83 9.11 -14.73
CA PRO A 34 26.50 8.85 -15.24
C PRO A 34 26.55 8.26 -16.66
N LYS A 35 25.60 7.37 -16.96
CA LYS A 35 25.37 6.83 -18.30
C LYS A 35 24.26 7.57 -19.07
N TYR A 36 23.37 8.22 -18.33
CA TYR A 36 22.15 8.82 -18.87
C TYR A 36 22.01 10.24 -18.36
N ASN A 37 21.36 11.09 -19.17
CA ASN A 37 20.90 12.40 -18.76
C ASN A 37 19.58 12.25 -17.98
N LEU A 38 19.25 13.25 -17.18
CA LEU A 38 18.07 13.23 -16.31
C LEU A 38 16.74 13.14 -17.09
N ASP A 39 16.68 13.78 -18.25
CA ASP A 39 15.51 13.78 -19.15
C ASP A 39 15.28 12.43 -19.87
N GLU A 40 16.31 11.57 -19.93
CA GLU A 40 16.20 10.22 -20.47
C GLU A 40 15.60 9.21 -19.48
N ILE A 41 15.47 9.57 -18.19
CA ILE A 41 15.00 8.64 -17.14
C ILE A 41 13.48 8.49 -17.20
N ASP A 42 13.05 7.25 -17.36
CA ASP A 42 11.65 6.84 -17.40
C ASP A 42 11.28 6.12 -16.09
N ILE A 43 10.38 6.74 -15.32
CA ILE A 43 9.86 6.21 -14.06
C ILE A 43 8.49 5.52 -14.21
N SER A 44 8.03 5.31 -15.43
CA SER A 44 6.76 4.64 -15.68
C SER A 44 6.80 3.16 -15.33
N THR A 45 5.64 2.62 -15.00
CA THR A 45 5.48 1.21 -14.60
C THR A 45 4.14 0.65 -15.05
N SER A 46 4.00 -0.68 -14.93
CA SER A 46 2.72 -1.35 -15.16
C SER A 46 2.50 -2.42 -14.09
N PHE A 47 1.29 -2.50 -13.55
CA PHE A 47 0.81 -3.56 -12.67
C PHE A 47 -0.72 -3.64 -12.72
N ALA A 48 -1.28 -4.76 -12.28
CA ALA A 48 -2.72 -5.01 -12.32
C ALA A 48 -3.33 -4.68 -13.69
N ASN A 49 -2.65 -5.06 -14.77
CA ASN A 49 -3.03 -4.79 -16.17
C ASN A 49 -3.19 -3.31 -16.54
N ASN A 50 -2.60 -2.39 -15.81
CA ASN A 50 -2.70 -0.96 -16.06
C ASN A 50 -1.30 -0.32 -16.15
N TYR A 51 -1.20 0.72 -16.99
CA TYR A 51 0.00 1.56 -17.11
C TYR A 51 -0.09 2.79 -16.24
N PHE A 52 1.02 3.15 -15.58
CA PHE A 52 1.17 4.31 -14.72
C PHE A 52 2.43 5.09 -15.08
N GLU A 53 2.31 6.41 -15.21
CA GLU A 53 3.43 7.31 -15.54
C GLU A 53 4.45 7.44 -14.40
N VAL A 54 4.02 7.12 -13.18
CA VAL A 54 4.84 7.15 -11.96
C VAL A 54 4.67 5.86 -11.16
N PRO A 55 5.73 5.38 -10.46
CA PRO A 55 5.70 4.09 -9.79
C PRO A 55 5.09 4.13 -8.39
N PHE A 56 4.63 5.28 -7.92
CA PHE A 56 4.03 5.42 -6.61
C PHE A 56 2.61 5.99 -6.68
N PHE A 57 1.82 5.72 -5.65
CA PHE A 57 0.41 6.07 -5.64
C PHE A 57 -0.13 6.25 -4.22
N ILE A 58 -1.29 6.90 -4.10
CA ILE A 58 -2.03 7.05 -2.85
C ILE A 58 -2.77 5.75 -2.56
N ASN A 59 -2.32 5.01 -1.54
CA ASN A 59 -2.88 3.71 -1.20
C ASN A 59 -4.07 3.82 -0.25
N ALA A 60 -4.82 2.71 -0.10
CA ALA A 60 -6.04 2.63 0.69
C ALA A 60 -5.84 3.10 2.14
N MET A 61 -6.63 4.08 2.57
CA MET A 61 -6.57 4.63 3.92
C MET A 61 -7.94 4.68 4.59
N THR A 62 -8.81 5.60 4.18
CA THR A 62 -10.00 5.96 4.92
C THR A 62 -11.25 6.05 4.04
N GLY A 63 -12.42 6.06 4.69
CA GLY A 63 -13.75 6.20 4.13
C GLY A 63 -14.79 5.90 5.20
N GLY A 64 -16.02 6.40 5.05
CA GLY A 64 -17.12 6.10 5.95
C GLY A 64 -17.31 7.11 7.09
N SER A 65 -16.78 8.32 6.99
CA SER A 65 -17.08 9.46 7.88
C SER A 65 -16.95 10.79 7.15
N GLU A 66 -17.50 11.88 7.70
CA GLU A 66 -17.36 13.22 7.11
C GLU A 66 -15.90 13.69 7.08
N ARG A 67 -15.11 13.36 8.10
CA ARG A 67 -13.66 13.64 8.09
C ARG A 67 -12.96 12.86 6.99
N ALA A 68 -13.27 11.59 6.84
CA ALA A 68 -12.74 10.76 5.77
C ALA A 68 -13.12 11.30 4.37
N LYS A 69 -14.34 11.83 4.21
CA LYS A 69 -14.78 12.48 2.99
C LYS A 69 -13.90 13.70 2.65
N SER A 70 -13.68 14.59 3.62
CA SER A 70 -12.80 15.77 3.44
C SER A 70 -11.38 15.38 3.06
N ILE A 71 -10.79 14.37 3.71
CA ILE A 71 -9.46 13.85 3.39
C ILE A 71 -9.44 13.26 1.98
N ASN A 72 -10.42 12.42 1.63
CA ASN A 72 -10.51 11.81 0.30
C ASN A 72 -10.66 12.85 -0.80
N GLN A 73 -11.40 13.94 -0.56
CA GLN A 73 -11.56 15.06 -1.49
C GLN A 73 -10.22 15.74 -1.77
N LYS A 74 -9.44 16.05 -0.72
CA LYS A 74 -8.10 16.64 -0.86
C LYS A 74 -7.15 15.70 -1.61
N LEU A 75 -7.12 14.42 -1.21
CA LEU A 75 -6.27 13.40 -1.85
C LEU A 75 -6.64 13.19 -3.32
N ALA A 76 -7.92 13.22 -3.67
CA ALA A 76 -8.38 13.11 -5.05
C ALA A 76 -7.89 14.28 -5.91
N LYS A 77 -7.91 15.52 -5.38
CA LYS A 77 -7.36 16.70 -6.07
C LYS A 77 -5.86 16.57 -6.30
N ILE A 78 -5.11 16.12 -5.30
CA ILE A 78 -3.67 15.89 -5.43
C ILE A 78 -3.39 14.78 -6.44
N ALA A 79 -4.11 13.65 -6.37
CA ALA A 79 -3.96 12.53 -7.29
C ALA A 79 -4.20 12.96 -8.74
N ASP A 80 -5.27 13.71 -8.99
CA ASP A 80 -5.59 14.23 -10.31
C ASP A 80 -4.48 15.14 -10.84
N LYS A 81 -4.13 16.19 -10.09
CA LYS A 81 -3.13 17.18 -10.49
C LYS A 81 -1.74 16.59 -10.69
N CYS A 82 -1.44 15.52 -9.96
CA CYS A 82 -0.17 14.82 -10.06
C CYS A 82 -0.21 13.58 -10.97
N GLY A 83 -1.35 13.21 -11.55
CA GLY A 83 -1.50 12.01 -12.40
C GLY A 83 -1.29 10.70 -11.64
N LEU A 84 -1.52 10.69 -10.31
CA LEU A 84 -1.37 9.51 -9.47
C LEU A 84 -2.61 8.62 -9.53
N LEU A 85 -2.40 7.32 -9.31
CA LEU A 85 -3.46 6.41 -8.92
C LEU A 85 -3.90 6.74 -7.48
N PHE A 86 -5.19 6.72 -7.22
CA PHE A 86 -5.78 6.79 -5.88
C PHE A 86 -6.56 5.51 -5.57
N VAL A 87 -6.25 4.88 -4.45
CA VAL A 87 -6.98 3.70 -3.96
C VAL A 87 -7.83 4.10 -2.76
N THR A 88 -9.14 3.85 -2.83
CA THR A 88 -10.04 4.17 -1.72
C THR A 88 -9.78 3.30 -0.50
N GLY A 89 -10.15 3.77 0.68
CA GLY A 89 -10.31 2.91 1.84
C GLY A 89 -11.37 1.82 1.60
N SER A 90 -11.52 0.90 2.58
CA SER A 90 -12.45 -0.23 2.44
C SER A 90 -13.88 0.23 2.14
N TYR A 91 -14.43 -0.23 1.02
CA TYR A 91 -15.79 0.06 0.56
C TYR A 91 -16.88 -0.52 1.49
N SER A 92 -16.49 -1.33 2.48
CA SER A 92 -17.40 -1.93 3.47
C SER A 92 -18.26 -0.91 4.23
N ALA A 93 -17.83 0.34 4.36
CA ALA A 93 -18.63 1.40 4.99
C ALA A 93 -19.80 1.83 4.09
N ALA A 94 -19.58 2.02 2.79
CA ALA A 94 -20.63 2.35 1.83
C ALA A 94 -21.67 1.23 1.69
N LEU A 95 -21.27 -0.05 1.83
CA LEU A 95 -22.22 -1.16 1.87
C LEU A 95 -23.16 -1.11 3.07
N LYS A 96 -22.70 -0.58 4.20
CA LYS A 96 -23.51 -0.42 5.43
C LYS A 96 -24.35 0.86 5.42
N ASN A 97 -23.87 1.89 4.77
CA ASN A 97 -24.54 3.18 4.63
C ASN A 97 -24.49 3.62 3.16
N PRO A 98 -25.52 3.32 2.34
CA PRO A 98 -25.57 3.70 0.92
C PRO A 98 -25.54 5.22 0.67
N ASP A 99 -25.91 6.02 1.66
CA ASP A 99 -25.88 7.49 1.60
C ASP A 99 -24.49 8.08 1.88
N ASP A 100 -23.51 7.24 2.24
CA ASP A 100 -22.12 7.66 2.47
C ASP A 100 -21.47 8.11 1.16
N ASN A 101 -21.25 9.41 1.03
CA ASN A 101 -20.65 10.03 -0.15
C ASN A 101 -19.11 10.09 -0.10
N SER A 102 -18.47 9.55 0.96
CA SER A 102 -17.00 9.64 1.13
C SER A 102 -16.18 8.93 0.04
N TYR A 103 -16.80 8.06 -0.74
CA TYR A 103 -16.19 7.37 -1.89
C TYR A 103 -16.58 8.01 -3.22
N LYS A 104 -17.83 8.45 -3.40
CA LYS A 104 -18.32 9.04 -4.64
C LYS A 104 -17.70 10.42 -4.89
N ILE A 105 -17.46 11.20 -3.83
CA ILE A 105 -16.83 12.52 -3.88
C ILE A 105 -15.51 12.52 -4.66
N ILE A 106 -14.78 11.40 -4.65
CA ILE A 106 -13.51 11.25 -5.36
C ILE A 106 -13.71 11.44 -6.88
N LYS A 107 -14.78 10.86 -7.44
CA LYS A 107 -15.11 11.00 -8.87
C LYS A 107 -15.89 12.27 -9.18
N GLU A 108 -16.65 12.78 -8.23
CA GLU A 108 -17.35 14.07 -8.38
C GLU A 108 -16.35 15.21 -8.50
N GLU A 109 -15.21 15.13 -7.80
CA GLU A 109 -14.12 16.10 -7.91
C GLU A 109 -13.32 15.97 -9.23
N ASN A 110 -13.21 14.74 -9.75
CA ASN A 110 -12.54 14.48 -11.02
C ASN A 110 -13.04 13.17 -11.66
N GLU A 111 -13.74 13.28 -12.77
CA GLU A 111 -14.30 12.13 -13.50
C GLU A 111 -13.22 11.22 -14.10
N HIS A 112 -12.04 11.77 -14.42
CA HIS A 112 -10.94 11.04 -15.09
C HIS A 112 -9.86 10.52 -14.15
N ILE A 113 -10.04 10.65 -12.83
CA ILE A 113 -9.07 10.17 -11.85
C ILE A 113 -8.78 8.67 -12.03
N LYS A 114 -7.49 8.31 -12.00
CA LYS A 114 -7.06 6.90 -11.93
C LYS A 114 -7.46 6.35 -10.56
N LEU A 115 -8.54 5.58 -10.50
CA LEU A 115 -9.14 5.11 -9.24
C LEU A 115 -9.05 3.58 -9.15
N ALA A 116 -8.67 3.08 -7.97
CA ALA A 116 -8.90 1.70 -7.54
C ALA A 116 -9.70 1.68 -6.23
N THR A 117 -10.25 0.54 -5.88
CA THR A 117 -11.04 0.41 -4.65
C THR A 117 -10.60 -0.79 -3.83
N ASN A 118 -11.07 -0.86 -2.59
CA ASN A 118 -10.64 -1.83 -1.61
C ASN A 118 -11.83 -2.45 -0.86
N ILE A 119 -11.75 -3.74 -0.56
CA ILE A 119 -12.75 -4.47 0.25
C ILE A 119 -12.07 -5.51 1.14
N GLY A 120 -12.69 -5.86 2.27
CA GLY A 120 -12.19 -6.91 3.16
C GLY A 120 -12.45 -8.32 2.62
N ILE A 121 -11.52 -9.23 2.87
CA ILE A 121 -11.66 -10.66 2.52
C ILE A 121 -12.82 -11.35 3.25
N ASP A 122 -13.31 -10.75 4.34
CA ASP A 122 -14.49 -11.18 5.10
C ASP A 122 -15.82 -10.98 4.33
N LYS A 123 -15.78 -10.27 3.21
CA LYS A 123 -16.94 -10.04 2.35
C LYS A 123 -17.02 -11.06 1.23
N ASN A 124 -18.24 -11.31 0.74
CA ASN A 124 -18.45 -12.13 -0.44
C ASN A 124 -18.15 -11.35 -1.73
N TYR A 125 -18.02 -12.06 -2.85
CA TYR A 125 -17.69 -11.46 -4.15
C TYR A 125 -18.76 -10.46 -4.64
N THR A 126 -20.04 -10.61 -4.25
CA THR A 126 -21.11 -9.70 -4.65
C THR A 126 -20.93 -8.32 -4.06
N ALA A 127 -20.38 -8.22 -2.86
CA ALA A 127 -19.98 -6.96 -2.25
C ALA A 127 -18.83 -6.28 -3.03
N GLY A 128 -17.85 -7.05 -3.49
CA GLY A 128 -16.79 -6.55 -4.38
C GLY A 128 -17.33 -6.13 -5.75
N GLN A 129 -18.26 -6.90 -6.32
CA GLN A 129 -18.92 -6.54 -7.56
C GLN A 129 -19.70 -5.22 -7.45
N LYS A 130 -20.40 -5.00 -6.34
CA LYS A 130 -21.07 -3.72 -6.06
C LYS A 130 -20.09 -2.55 -6.00
N ALA A 131 -18.94 -2.72 -5.35
CA ALA A 131 -17.89 -1.69 -5.33
C ALA A 131 -17.36 -1.38 -6.74
N ILE A 132 -17.20 -2.41 -7.59
CA ILE A 132 -16.78 -2.26 -9.00
C ILE A 132 -17.84 -1.51 -9.82
N GLU A 133 -19.11 -1.85 -9.68
CA GLU A 133 -20.21 -1.19 -10.39
C GLU A 133 -20.33 0.28 -10.03
N ASP A 134 -20.22 0.60 -8.74
CA ASP A 134 -20.38 1.97 -8.23
C ASP A 134 -19.17 2.86 -8.55
N LEU A 135 -17.95 2.34 -8.47
CA LEU A 135 -16.73 3.14 -8.59
C LEU A 135 -15.98 2.92 -9.91
N LYS A 136 -16.32 1.88 -10.70
CA LYS A 136 -15.62 1.53 -11.95
C LYS A 136 -14.10 1.65 -11.83
N PRO A 137 -13.48 0.90 -10.89
CA PRO A 137 -12.06 1.04 -10.57
C PRO A 137 -11.19 0.33 -11.61
N LEU A 138 -9.91 0.73 -11.69
CA LEU A 138 -8.89 0.06 -12.50
C LEU A 138 -8.60 -1.35 -11.98
N PHE A 139 -8.67 -1.56 -10.67
CA PHE A 139 -8.55 -2.87 -10.00
C PHE A 139 -9.25 -2.87 -8.63
N LEU A 140 -9.49 -4.04 -8.09
CA LEU A 140 -10.05 -4.23 -6.75
C LEU A 140 -8.98 -4.82 -5.82
N GLN A 141 -8.64 -4.11 -4.74
CA GLN A 141 -7.88 -4.68 -3.63
C GLN A 141 -8.79 -5.50 -2.72
N ILE A 142 -8.37 -6.71 -2.38
CA ILE A 142 -8.97 -7.54 -1.34
C ILE A 142 -7.99 -7.55 -0.17
N HIS A 143 -8.33 -6.85 0.93
CA HIS A 143 -7.42 -6.81 2.06
C HIS A 143 -7.62 -7.96 3.02
N VAL A 144 -6.48 -8.49 3.51
CA VAL A 144 -6.38 -9.41 4.63
C VAL A 144 -5.86 -8.64 5.84
N ASN A 145 -6.52 -8.76 6.99
CA ASN A 145 -6.23 -7.97 8.18
C ASN A 145 -6.37 -8.81 9.47
N LEU A 146 -5.84 -10.04 9.43
CA LEU A 146 -5.98 -11.02 10.50
C LEU A 146 -5.62 -10.44 11.88
N MET A 147 -4.44 -9.85 12.00
CA MET A 147 -3.98 -9.35 13.29
C MET A 147 -4.79 -8.14 13.76
N GLN A 148 -5.23 -7.27 12.87
CA GLN A 148 -6.14 -6.19 13.20
C GLN A 148 -7.46 -6.73 13.75
N GLU A 149 -8.09 -7.73 13.10
CA GLU A 149 -9.33 -8.36 13.55
C GLU A 149 -9.16 -8.99 14.96
N LEU A 150 -8.04 -9.66 15.21
CA LEU A 150 -7.74 -10.26 16.49
C LEU A 150 -7.58 -9.24 17.63
N LEU A 151 -7.10 -8.04 17.34
CA LEU A 151 -6.89 -6.98 18.32
C LEU A 151 -8.13 -6.12 18.55
N MET A 152 -9.01 -6.00 17.54
CA MET A 152 -10.26 -5.24 17.65
C MET A 152 -11.20 -5.88 18.68
N PRO A 153 -11.81 -5.11 19.60
CA PRO A 153 -12.85 -5.63 20.50
C PRO A 153 -14.04 -6.26 19.74
N GLU A 154 -14.45 -5.60 18.65
CA GLU A 154 -15.54 -5.99 17.76
C GLU A 154 -15.11 -6.87 16.58
N GLY A 155 -13.84 -7.26 16.49
CA GLY A 155 -13.29 -8.00 15.37
C GLY A 155 -13.70 -9.48 15.33
N SER A 156 -13.60 -10.08 14.15
CA SER A 156 -13.90 -11.48 13.95
C SER A 156 -12.91 -12.40 14.71
N ARG A 157 -13.40 -13.57 15.09
CA ARG A 157 -12.59 -14.67 15.63
C ARG A 157 -12.75 -15.94 14.78
N ASN A 158 -13.53 -15.85 13.71
CA ASN A 158 -13.73 -16.94 12.75
C ASN A 158 -13.27 -16.48 11.36
N PHE A 159 -12.31 -17.17 10.80
CA PHE A 159 -11.66 -16.86 9.54
C PHE A 159 -11.83 -17.99 8.51
N ASN A 160 -12.66 -18.99 8.80
CA ASN A 160 -12.83 -20.20 7.98
C ASN A 160 -13.27 -19.87 6.54
N GLU A 161 -14.03 -18.79 6.36
CA GLU A 161 -14.55 -18.42 5.04
C GLU A 161 -13.57 -17.62 4.18
N TRP A 162 -12.44 -17.14 4.71
CA TRP A 162 -11.54 -16.26 3.99
C TRP A 162 -10.98 -16.88 2.70
N GLU A 163 -10.52 -18.12 2.79
CA GLU A 163 -10.00 -18.84 1.61
C GLU A 163 -11.12 -19.07 0.57
N ASN A 164 -12.31 -19.46 1.02
CA ASN A 164 -13.45 -19.68 0.14
C ASN A 164 -13.91 -18.37 -0.51
N ASN A 165 -13.98 -17.27 0.27
CA ASN A 165 -14.31 -15.96 -0.28
C ASN A 165 -13.31 -15.55 -1.36
N LEU A 166 -12.00 -15.72 -1.13
CA LEU A 166 -10.99 -15.40 -2.14
C LEU A 166 -11.13 -16.23 -3.41
N LYS A 167 -11.44 -17.53 -3.30
CA LYS A 167 -11.76 -18.39 -4.45
C LYS A 167 -12.96 -17.87 -5.24
N GLU A 168 -14.03 -17.47 -4.53
CA GLU A 168 -15.22 -16.92 -5.17
C GLU A 168 -14.97 -15.55 -5.82
N PHE A 169 -14.13 -14.69 -5.24
CA PHE A 169 -13.68 -13.45 -5.89
C PHE A 169 -12.97 -13.76 -7.21
N VAL A 170 -11.98 -14.64 -7.21
CA VAL A 170 -11.20 -15.01 -8.40
C VAL A 170 -12.08 -15.70 -9.45
N LYS A 171 -13.04 -16.52 -9.03
CA LYS A 171 -13.96 -17.23 -9.93
C LYS A 171 -14.94 -16.29 -10.61
N ASN A 172 -15.50 -15.32 -9.91
CA ASN A 172 -16.65 -14.53 -10.38
C ASN A 172 -16.27 -13.15 -10.93
N ILE A 173 -15.16 -12.54 -10.48
CA ILE A 173 -14.69 -11.25 -10.99
C ILE A 173 -13.60 -11.48 -12.03
N LYS A 174 -13.96 -11.35 -13.33
CA LYS A 174 -13.06 -11.65 -14.46
C LYS A 174 -12.49 -10.42 -15.16
N ASN A 175 -13.25 -9.33 -15.19
CA ASN A 175 -12.92 -8.14 -16.00
C ASN A 175 -12.15 -7.06 -15.22
N THR A 176 -12.11 -7.17 -13.90
CA THR A 176 -11.38 -6.25 -13.02
C THR A 176 -10.23 -7.01 -12.36
N PRO A 177 -8.98 -6.58 -12.52
CA PRO A 177 -7.84 -7.19 -11.84
C PRO A 177 -8.03 -7.21 -10.32
N LEU A 178 -7.60 -8.30 -9.68
CA LEU A 178 -7.65 -8.47 -8.23
C LEU A 178 -6.25 -8.34 -7.64
N VAL A 179 -6.14 -7.59 -6.56
CA VAL A 179 -4.90 -7.41 -5.79
C VAL A 179 -5.13 -7.90 -4.37
N LEU A 180 -4.40 -8.91 -3.93
CA LEU A 180 -4.45 -9.32 -2.52
C LEU A 180 -3.53 -8.38 -1.71
N LYS A 181 -4.10 -7.75 -0.67
CA LYS A 181 -3.39 -6.71 0.10
C LYS A 181 -3.37 -7.03 1.59
N GLU A 182 -2.21 -6.90 2.20
CA GLU A 182 -2.04 -6.82 3.65
C GLU A 182 -2.22 -5.37 4.14
N VAL A 183 -2.32 -5.14 5.45
CA VAL A 183 -2.68 -3.82 6.01
C VAL A 183 -1.60 -3.22 6.93
N GLY A 184 -0.40 -3.77 6.96
CA GLY A 184 0.73 -3.23 7.74
C GLY A 184 1.48 -4.27 8.58
N PHE A 185 1.24 -5.57 8.33
CA PHE A 185 1.91 -6.67 9.02
C PHE A 185 2.84 -7.49 8.12
N GLY A 186 2.85 -7.19 6.80
CA GLY A 186 3.68 -7.87 5.82
C GLY A 186 3.12 -9.20 5.33
N MET A 187 3.54 -9.62 4.14
CA MET A 187 3.24 -10.95 3.60
C MET A 187 4.50 -11.79 3.57
N THR A 188 4.36 -13.07 3.88
CA THR A 188 5.41 -14.09 3.79
C THR A 188 5.38 -14.80 2.45
N SER A 189 6.47 -15.52 2.11
CA SER A 189 6.52 -16.41 0.95
C SER A 189 5.37 -17.44 0.95
N ASP A 190 4.99 -17.98 2.11
CA ASP A 190 3.86 -18.92 2.21
C ASP A 190 2.52 -18.25 1.89
N THR A 191 2.31 -17.00 2.32
CA THR A 191 1.11 -16.24 1.94
C THR A 191 1.05 -16.00 0.44
N ILE A 192 2.17 -15.65 -0.18
CA ILE A 192 2.25 -15.47 -1.65
C ILE A 192 1.98 -16.79 -2.38
N LYS A 193 2.60 -17.91 -1.97
CA LYS A 193 2.34 -19.24 -2.53
C LYS A 193 0.85 -19.58 -2.48
N LYS A 194 0.25 -19.40 -1.31
CA LYS A 194 -1.19 -19.64 -1.13
C LYS A 194 -2.06 -18.77 -2.04
N GLY A 195 -1.74 -17.48 -2.16
CA GLY A 195 -2.45 -16.56 -3.04
C GLY A 195 -2.33 -16.98 -4.52
N ILE A 196 -1.14 -17.41 -4.96
CA ILE A 196 -0.92 -17.95 -6.32
C ILE A 196 -1.78 -19.18 -6.57
N GLU A 197 -1.82 -20.14 -5.66
CA GLU A 197 -2.67 -21.34 -5.73
C GLU A 197 -4.15 -20.99 -5.88
N LEU A 198 -4.58 -19.89 -5.25
CA LEU A 198 -5.94 -19.37 -5.33
C LEU A 198 -6.20 -18.51 -6.58
N GLY A 199 -5.18 -18.28 -7.42
CA GLY A 199 -5.29 -17.57 -8.70
C GLY A 199 -5.02 -16.06 -8.64
N ILE A 200 -4.48 -15.55 -7.56
CA ILE A 200 -4.03 -14.14 -7.45
C ILE A 200 -2.73 -13.95 -8.22
N LYS A 201 -2.62 -12.81 -8.91
CA LYS A 201 -1.45 -12.45 -9.72
C LYS A 201 -0.73 -11.19 -9.25
N THR A 202 -1.40 -10.37 -8.44
CA THR A 202 -0.84 -9.11 -7.94
C THR A 202 -1.04 -9.03 -6.42
N PHE A 203 0.03 -8.70 -5.70
CA PHE A 203 0.06 -8.66 -4.24
C PHE A 203 0.57 -7.32 -3.74
N ASP A 204 -0.14 -6.68 -2.81
CA ASP A 204 0.35 -5.52 -2.04
C ASP A 204 0.77 -6.02 -0.65
N ILE A 205 2.07 -6.12 -0.43
CA ILE A 205 2.64 -6.82 0.73
C ILE A 205 2.47 -6.05 2.05
N SER A 206 2.25 -4.76 1.99
CA SER A 206 1.98 -3.84 3.11
C SER A 206 2.67 -4.21 4.43
N GLY A 207 3.98 -4.00 4.48
CA GLY A 207 4.79 -4.36 5.64
C GLY A 207 4.70 -3.34 6.79
N ARG A 208 5.25 -3.73 7.94
CA ARG A 208 5.42 -2.87 9.10
C ARG A 208 6.46 -1.77 8.82
N GLY A 209 6.25 -0.58 9.40
CA GLY A 209 7.15 0.57 9.27
C GLY A 209 6.43 1.91 9.04
N GLY A 210 5.12 1.86 8.78
CA GLY A 210 4.23 3.03 8.70
C GLY A 210 3.15 2.97 9.79
N THR A 211 1.90 3.24 9.41
CA THR A 211 0.73 3.11 10.29
C THR A 211 0.61 1.68 10.83
N SER A 212 0.62 1.52 12.16
CA SER A 212 0.42 0.24 12.84
C SER A 212 -1.03 0.09 13.28
N PHE A 213 -1.78 -0.80 12.63
CA PHE A 213 -3.12 -1.13 13.09
C PHE A 213 -3.12 -1.85 14.44
N ALA A 214 -2.03 -2.54 14.82
CA ALA A 214 -1.89 -3.09 16.16
C ALA A 214 -1.85 -1.99 17.22
N TYR A 215 -1.07 -0.93 17.00
CA TYR A 215 -1.07 0.24 17.88
C TYR A 215 -2.45 0.89 17.98
N ILE A 216 -3.09 1.15 16.83
CA ILE A 216 -4.41 1.80 16.76
C ILE A 216 -5.45 0.99 17.54
N GLU A 217 -5.56 -0.31 17.28
CA GLU A 217 -6.56 -1.15 17.94
C GLU A 217 -6.25 -1.34 19.43
N ASN A 218 -4.97 -1.37 19.82
CA ASN A 218 -4.59 -1.35 21.24
C ASN A 218 -5.02 -0.07 21.94
N ARG A 219 -4.82 1.09 21.32
CA ARG A 219 -5.31 2.38 21.84
C ARG A 219 -6.82 2.37 22.02
N ARG A 220 -7.57 1.82 21.08
CA ARG A 220 -9.03 1.67 21.16
C ARG A 220 -9.45 0.65 22.25
N ASN A 221 -8.62 -0.34 22.53
CA ASN A 221 -8.89 -1.43 23.49
C ASN A 221 -8.19 -1.22 24.86
N GLY A 222 -7.94 0.01 25.26
CA GLY A 222 -7.34 0.33 26.55
C GLY A 222 -5.90 -0.14 26.75
N ASN A 223 -5.13 -0.26 25.66
CA ASN A 223 -3.71 -0.66 25.64
C ASN A 223 -3.44 -2.08 26.20
N ARG A 224 -4.36 -3.01 25.96
CA ARG A 224 -4.30 -4.37 26.53
C ARG A 224 -3.17 -5.24 25.98
N PHE A 225 -2.78 -5.04 24.72
CA PHE A 225 -1.84 -5.91 23.99
C PHE A 225 -0.66 -5.10 23.40
N THR A 226 -0.12 -4.14 24.16
CA THR A 226 0.94 -3.22 23.67
C THR A 226 2.19 -3.94 23.18
N TYR A 227 2.50 -5.14 23.70
CA TYR A 227 3.59 -5.99 23.24
C TYR A 227 3.43 -6.52 21.80
N LEU A 228 2.23 -6.35 21.22
CA LEU A 228 1.94 -6.69 19.82
C LEU A 228 1.98 -5.48 18.86
N ASN A 229 2.28 -4.27 19.36
CA ASN A 229 2.31 -3.07 18.52
C ASN A 229 3.29 -3.19 17.35
N ASP A 230 4.39 -3.94 17.54
CA ASP A 230 5.42 -4.19 16.53
C ASP A 230 5.31 -5.58 15.88
N TRP A 231 4.15 -6.20 15.93
CA TRP A 231 3.91 -7.47 15.28
C TRP A 231 4.00 -7.37 13.76
N GLY A 232 4.54 -8.41 13.13
CA GLY A 232 4.61 -8.54 11.67
C GLY A 232 6.01 -8.26 11.10
N GLN A 233 6.14 -8.52 9.80
CA GLN A 233 7.36 -8.29 9.04
C GLN A 233 7.41 -6.85 8.54
N THR A 234 8.62 -6.28 8.51
CA THR A 234 8.84 -4.98 7.86
C THR A 234 8.68 -5.10 6.35
N THR A 235 8.48 -3.96 5.68
CA THR A 235 8.36 -3.92 4.22
C THR A 235 9.58 -4.50 3.51
N LEU A 236 10.80 -4.15 3.94
CA LEU A 236 12.02 -4.72 3.37
C LEU A 236 12.14 -6.23 3.64
N ALA A 237 11.84 -6.67 4.86
CA ALA A 237 11.87 -8.08 5.21
C ALA A 237 10.89 -8.90 4.35
N SER A 238 9.66 -8.41 4.16
CA SER A 238 8.69 -9.06 3.27
C SER A 238 9.16 -9.09 1.82
N LEU A 239 9.70 -7.99 1.26
CA LEU A 239 10.21 -7.96 -0.11
C LEU A 239 11.36 -8.94 -0.32
N LEU A 240 12.27 -9.07 0.65
CA LEU A 240 13.40 -9.98 0.59
C LEU A 240 12.97 -11.45 0.72
N ASP A 241 11.97 -11.75 1.57
CA ASP A 241 11.41 -13.10 1.75
C ASP A 241 10.73 -13.62 0.49
N ILE A 242 10.06 -12.72 -0.25
CA ILE A 242 9.28 -13.06 -1.44
C ILE A 242 10.02 -12.83 -2.76
N GLN A 243 11.29 -12.49 -2.74
CA GLN A 243 12.06 -12.08 -3.94
C GLN A 243 12.00 -13.13 -5.07
N GLU A 244 11.96 -14.42 -4.74
CA GLU A 244 11.84 -15.51 -5.72
C GLU A 244 10.55 -15.48 -6.57
N PHE A 245 9.52 -14.76 -6.09
CA PHE A 245 8.23 -14.66 -6.79
C PHE A 245 8.13 -13.43 -7.68
N SER A 246 9.07 -12.48 -7.62
CA SER A 246 9.00 -11.19 -8.31
C SER A 246 8.92 -11.28 -9.85
N GLU A 247 9.37 -12.41 -10.43
CA GLU A 247 9.23 -12.70 -11.88
C GLU A 247 7.96 -13.54 -12.19
N LYS A 248 7.27 -14.07 -11.18
CA LYS A 248 6.08 -14.93 -11.35
C LYS A 248 4.78 -14.17 -11.14
N VAL A 249 4.81 -13.18 -10.26
CA VAL A 249 3.66 -12.35 -9.90
C VAL A 249 4.07 -10.89 -9.82
N GLU A 250 3.09 -10.00 -9.81
CA GLU A 250 3.33 -8.57 -9.62
C GLU A 250 3.30 -8.23 -8.13
N ILE A 251 4.34 -7.59 -7.65
CA ILE A 251 4.47 -7.15 -6.26
C ILE A 251 4.30 -5.64 -6.18
N ILE A 252 3.43 -5.21 -5.31
CA ILE A 252 3.29 -3.83 -4.85
C ILE A 252 3.88 -3.76 -3.45
N ALA A 253 4.73 -2.78 -3.19
CA ALA A 253 5.25 -2.49 -1.87
C ALA A 253 4.43 -1.37 -1.22
N SER A 254 4.10 -1.52 0.04
CA SER A 254 3.58 -0.44 0.87
C SER A 254 3.92 -0.67 2.35
N GLY A 255 3.75 0.37 3.18
CA GLY A 255 4.12 0.37 4.59
C GLY A 255 5.49 1.02 4.85
N GLY A 256 5.48 2.13 5.56
CA GLY A 256 6.69 2.85 5.99
C GLY A 256 7.42 3.65 4.91
N VAL A 257 6.84 3.87 3.76
CA VAL A 257 7.43 4.68 2.67
C VAL A 257 7.30 6.16 3.03
N ARG A 258 8.43 6.87 3.14
CA ARG A 258 8.52 8.25 3.63
C ARG A 258 8.90 9.27 2.55
N ASN A 259 9.64 8.82 1.52
CA ASN A 259 10.28 9.69 0.54
C ASN A 259 10.66 8.92 -0.73
N PRO A 260 11.13 9.59 -1.79
CA PRO A 260 11.57 8.97 -3.05
C PRO A 260 12.67 7.92 -2.93
N LEU A 261 13.57 8.04 -1.96
CA LEU A 261 14.62 7.03 -1.75
C LEU A 261 14.01 5.69 -1.31
N ASP A 262 13.02 5.71 -0.40
CA ASP A 262 12.30 4.51 0.02
C ASP A 262 11.53 3.88 -1.16
N ILE A 263 10.95 4.71 -2.04
CA ILE A 263 10.29 4.26 -3.28
C ILE A 263 11.29 3.48 -4.14
N ILE A 264 12.45 4.06 -4.43
CA ILE A 264 13.46 3.41 -5.28
C ILE A 264 14.01 2.13 -4.64
N LYS A 265 14.23 2.11 -3.31
CA LYS A 265 14.62 0.90 -2.59
C LYS A 265 13.62 -0.24 -2.75
N ALA A 266 12.31 0.05 -2.64
CA ALA A 266 11.27 -0.95 -2.86
C ALA A 266 11.26 -1.48 -4.30
N LEU A 267 11.43 -0.60 -5.30
CA LEU A 267 11.50 -0.98 -6.72
C LEU A 267 12.75 -1.83 -7.04
N ILE A 268 13.89 -1.55 -6.42
CA ILE A 268 15.13 -2.36 -6.54
C ILE A 268 14.88 -3.80 -6.07
N LEU A 269 14.05 -3.98 -5.03
CA LEU A 269 13.70 -5.30 -4.49
C LEU A 269 12.56 -5.99 -5.26
N GLY A 270 12.16 -5.46 -6.42
CA GLY A 270 11.25 -6.12 -7.36
C GLY A 270 9.80 -5.64 -7.31
N ALA A 271 9.47 -4.63 -6.49
CA ALA A 271 8.15 -4.03 -6.55
C ALA A 271 7.89 -3.38 -7.92
N LYS A 272 6.65 -3.52 -8.44
CA LYS A 272 6.18 -2.87 -9.66
C LYS A 272 5.53 -1.51 -9.36
N GLY A 273 5.02 -1.33 -8.15
CA GLY A 273 4.40 -0.11 -7.68
C GLY A 273 4.60 0.07 -6.19
N VAL A 274 4.52 1.31 -5.71
CA VAL A 274 4.73 1.66 -4.30
C VAL A 274 3.55 2.47 -3.77
N GLY A 275 2.81 1.87 -2.85
CA GLY A 275 1.65 2.48 -2.21
C GLY A 275 2.04 3.28 -0.97
N ILE A 276 1.53 4.50 -0.86
CA ILE A 276 1.84 5.44 0.22
C ILE A 276 0.54 5.83 0.90
N SER A 277 0.43 5.57 2.21
CA SER A 277 -0.75 5.89 3.01
C SER A 277 -0.45 6.93 4.09
N GLY A 278 0.21 6.55 5.17
CA GLY A 278 0.44 7.43 6.32
C GLY A 278 1.12 8.75 5.96
N THR A 279 2.17 8.71 5.15
CA THR A 279 2.87 9.92 4.69
C THR A 279 1.95 10.83 3.86
N MET A 280 1.08 10.28 3.01
CA MET A 280 0.11 11.10 2.27
C MET A 280 -0.96 11.69 3.19
N LEU A 281 -1.37 10.97 4.24
CA LEU A 281 -2.26 11.50 5.27
C LEU A 281 -1.60 12.67 6.02
N GLU A 282 -0.34 12.54 6.43
CA GLU A 282 0.43 13.62 7.06
C GLU A 282 0.53 14.85 6.14
N ILE A 283 0.78 14.65 4.85
CA ILE A 283 0.87 15.73 3.87
C ILE A 283 -0.46 16.49 3.78
N VAL A 284 -1.60 15.84 3.63
CA VAL A 284 -2.90 16.53 3.48
C VAL A 284 -3.42 17.16 4.77
N GLU A 285 -2.93 16.74 5.92
CA GLU A 285 -3.29 17.35 7.21
C GLU A 285 -2.40 18.54 7.57
N ASN A 286 -1.14 18.57 7.10
CA ASN A 286 -0.17 19.59 7.49
C ASN A 286 0.11 20.67 6.43
N TYR A 287 -0.27 20.43 5.16
CA TYR A 287 0.02 21.34 4.04
C TYR A 287 -1.26 21.72 3.30
N SER A 288 -1.24 22.86 2.62
CA SER A 288 -2.26 23.23 1.64
C SER A 288 -2.26 22.25 0.45
N ILE A 289 -3.32 22.26 -0.34
CA ILE A 289 -3.41 21.39 -1.53
C ILE A 289 -2.29 21.74 -2.53
N GLU A 290 -2.00 23.02 -2.69
CA GLU A 290 -0.97 23.56 -3.58
C GLU A 290 0.42 23.07 -3.14
N GLU A 291 0.78 23.23 -1.88
CA GLU A 291 2.04 22.73 -1.32
C GLU A 291 2.15 21.20 -1.43
N ALA A 292 1.06 20.46 -1.17
CA ALA A 292 1.03 19.01 -1.31
C ALA A 292 1.28 18.57 -2.77
N ILE A 293 0.73 19.29 -3.75
CA ILE A 293 0.99 19.06 -5.18
C ILE A 293 2.47 19.32 -5.52
N GLU A 294 3.06 20.38 -5.00
CA GLU A 294 4.48 20.68 -5.19
C GLU A 294 5.37 19.58 -4.60
N ILE A 295 5.09 19.12 -3.38
CA ILE A 295 5.80 18.00 -2.73
C ILE A 295 5.73 16.74 -3.60
N VAL A 296 4.55 16.35 -4.07
CA VAL A 296 4.38 15.15 -4.89
C VAL A 296 5.07 15.28 -6.25
N ASN A 297 5.03 16.45 -6.86
CA ASN A 297 5.74 16.68 -8.13
C ASN A 297 7.27 16.70 -7.94
N SER A 298 7.78 17.22 -6.81
CA SER A 298 9.21 17.10 -6.51
C SER A 298 9.63 15.64 -6.38
N TRP A 299 8.83 14.79 -5.76
CA TRP A 299 9.09 13.36 -5.63
C TRP A 299 9.28 12.63 -6.97
N LYS A 300 8.54 13.02 -8.00
CA LYS A 300 8.73 12.48 -9.36
C LYS A 300 10.13 12.83 -9.90
N MET A 301 10.55 14.08 -9.72
CA MET A 301 11.87 14.53 -10.13
C MET A 301 12.97 13.84 -9.30
N GLU A 302 12.79 13.73 -8.01
CA GLU A 302 13.74 13.07 -7.11
C GLU A 302 13.91 11.58 -7.42
N CYS A 303 12.83 10.87 -7.76
CA CYS A 303 12.93 9.50 -8.28
C CYS A 303 13.81 9.43 -9.53
N LYS A 304 13.63 10.34 -10.50
CA LYS A 304 14.49 10.41 -11.69
C LYS A 304 15.95 10.70 -11.33
N MET A 305 16.19 11.64 -10.41
CA MET A 305 17.55 11.98 -9.96
C MET A 305 18.24 10.77 -9.32
N ILE A 306 17.55 10.03 -8.44
CA ILE A 306 18.10 8.83 -7.80
C ILE A 306 18.39 7.76 -8.84
N MET A 307 17.48 7.48 -9.77
CA MET A 307 17.69 6.50 -10.83
C MET A 307 18.84 6.90 -11.76
N CYS A 308 18.99 8.18 -12.09
CA CYS A 308 20.13 8.70 -12.84
C CYS A 308 21.47 8.41 -12.12
N ALA A 309 21.55 8.71 -10.81
CA ALA A 309 22.73 8.42 -9.98
C ALA A 309 23.03 6.93 -9.82
N LEU A 310 22.05 6.07 -10.05
CA LEU A 310 22.18 4.61 -10.03
C LEU A 310 22.45 4.01 -11.43
N ASN A 311 22.53 4.84 -12.47
CA ASN A 311 22.67 4.40 -13.85
C ASN A 311 21.54 3.45 -14.32
N ALA A 312 20.32 3.69 -13.87
CA ALA A 312 19.11 2.98 -14.26
C ALA A 312 18.18 3.91 -15.08
N LYS A 313 18.02 3.62 -16.38
CA LYS A 313 17.19 4.41 -17.29
C LYS A 313 15.69 4.13 -17.08
N LYS A 314 15.34 2.88 -16.74
CA LYS A 314 13.97 2.39 -16.55
C LYS A 314 13.86 1.61 -15.24
N ILE A 315 12.65 1.52 -14.70
CA ILE A 315 12.38 0.73 -13.48
C ILE A 315 12.84 -0.72 -13.62
N SER A 316 12.68 -1.33 -14.78
CA SER A 316 13.14 -2.71 -15.02
C SER A 316 14.65 -2.91 -14.89
N GLU A 317 15.45 -1.84 -14.95
CA GLU A 317 16.91 -1.90 -14.77
C GLU A 317 17.33 -1.82 -13.30
N LEU A 318 16.43 -1.34 -12.41
CA LEU A 318 16.71 -1.21 -10.98
C LEU A 318 17.09 -2.54 -10.31
N LYS A 319 16.60 -3.67 -10.81
CA LYS A 319 17.00 -5.01 -10.33
C LYS A 319 18.52 -5.31 -10.43
N ASN A 320 19.25 -4.54 -11.23
CA ASN A 320 20.69 -4.67 -11.40
C ASN A 320 21.50 -3.75 -10.46
N VAL A 321 20.82 -2.87 -9.71
CA VAL A 321 21.46 -1.94 -8.78
C VAL A 321 21.99 -2.71 -7.58
N LYS A 322 23.27 -2.44 -7.25
CA LYS A 322 23.90 -3.04 -6.07
C LYS A 322 23.50 -2.28 -4.80
N TYR A 323 23.29 -3.01 -3.74
CA TYR A 323 22.99 -2.46 -2.42
C TYR A 323 23.64 -3.28 -1.31
N VAL A 324 23.72 -2.70 -0.12
CA VAL A 324 24.19 -3.38 1.10
C VAL A 324 23.07 -3.34 2.13
N LEU A 325 22.91 -4.43 2.86
CA LEU A 325 21.97 -4.54 3.97
C LEU A 325 22.72 -4.49 5.29
N TYR A 326 22.13 -3.80 6.26
CA TYR A 326 22.59 -3.65 7.63
C TYR A 326 21.52 -4.11 8.62
N GLY A 327 21.85 -4.07 9.89
CA GLY A 327 20.93 -4.17 11.02
C GLY A 327 20.00 -5.37 11.00
N LYS A 328 18.80 -5.15 11.53
CA LYS A 328 17.77 -6.19 11.71
C LYS A 328 17.31 -6.82 10.39
N THR A 329 17.31 -6.05 9.31
CA THR A 329 16.91 -6.56 7.98
C THR A 329 17.92 -7.56 7.43
N LYS A 330 19.23 -7.32 7.61
CA LYS A 330 20.28 -8.26 7.24
C LYS A 330 20.19 -9.55 8.06
N GLU A 331 20.07 -9.44 9.38
CA GLU A 331 19.93 -10.59 10.28
C GLU A 331 18.71 -11.44 9.93
N PHE A 332 17.59 -10.81 9.63
CA PHE A 332 16.37 -11.48 9.19
C PHE A 332 16.61 -12.32 7.92
N LEU A 333 17.24 -11.73 6.90
CA LEU A 333 17.52 -12.41 5.63
C LEU A 333 18.46 -13.60 5.82
N GLU A 334 19.52 -13.44 6.61
CA GLU A 334 20.48 -14.52 6.90
C GLU A 334 19.82 -15.68 7.64
N ASN A 335 18.94 -15.38 8.62
CA ASN A 335 18.22 -16.40 9.39
C ASN A 335 17.17 -17.15 8.56
N ILE A 336 16.45 -16.48 7.67
CA ILE A 336 15.50 -17.16 6.77
C ILE A 336 16.23 -18.10 5.81
N ARG A 337 17.32 -17.65 5.17
CA ARG A 337 18.08 -18.46 4.22
C ARG A 337 18.75 -19.69 4.86
N ASN A 338 19.09 -19.61 6.13
CA ASN A 338 19.69 -20.73 6.87
C ASN A 338 18.67 -21.77 7.36
N LYS A 339 17.36 -21.49 7.29
CA LYS A 339 16.28 -22.41 7.70
C LYS A 339 15.63 -23.14 6.54
N ASN A 340 15.90 -22.70 5.31
CA ASN A 340 15.45 -23.32 4.07
C ASN A 340 16.59 -24.08 3.38
#